data_eca3847c4598726d7f9a893f0785f61a
#
_entry.id   eca3847c4598726d7f9a893f0785f61a
#
_cell.length_a   1.000
_cell.length_b   1.000
_cell.length_c   1.000
_cell.angle_alpha   90.00
_cell.angle_beta   90.00
_cell.angle_gamma   90.00
#
_symmetry.space_group_name_H-M   'P 1'
#
loop_
_entity.id
_entity.type
_entity.pdbx_description
1 polymer ?
#
loop_
_entity_poly.entity_id
_entity_poly.type
_entity_poly.pdbx_seq_one_letter_code
_entity_poly.pdbx_strand_id
1 'polypeptide(L)'
;MMEFTFEQSPWEQALEALQPGAEMNILTLLSLLEEDDEDAALEALDAMEEKGVALSVRDLPNLPTGGNMALRLRQEAQLVASGKLLTGLEENDPLRLYLEELAATPAAGDIDLLALQYLEGDEDAAQKLVTLSLSRVVELATELAGKNVLLLDLIQEGSMGLWQGILHYAGGAFEPHRDWWIRQYLHRAVFLQARSGDLGQKLRMGMEDYRDMDQKLLSELGRNPTLEEIAEAMHVTAEEAAVYADMLNMAKARRQVDDAMEPKEPEPEDDQAVEDTAYFQMRQRIMELLSVLTPEDAKLLTLRFGLEGGLPLSPEEAGKKLGLTSQEVVMREANALAKLRAER
;
A
#
# COMPACT_ATOMS: atom_id res chain seq x y z
N MET A 1 17.75 -25.64 -29.53
CA MET A 1 16.44 -25.07 -29.16
C MET A 1 16.71 -24.42 -27.83
N MET A 2 16.92 -23.09 -27.80
CA MET A 2 17.10 -22.35 -26.56
C MET A 2 15.70 -22.22 -25.94
N GLU A 3 15.49 -22.86 -24.83
CA GLU A 3 14.33 -22.58 -23.96
C GLU A 3 14.55 -21.17 -23.41
N PHE A 4 13.76 -20.21 -23.89
CA PHE A 4 13.59 -18.94 -23.22
C PHE A 4 12.80 -19.24 -21.94
N THR A 5 13.47 -19.37 -20.82
CA THR A 5 12.84 -19.22 -19.51
C THR A 5 12.44 -17.75 -19.44
N PHE A 6 11.13 -17.47 -19.60
CA PHE A 6 10.57 -16.17 -19.22
C PHE A 6 10.75 -16.08 -17.70
N GLU A 7 11.60 -15.17 -17.25
CA GLU A 7 11.66 -14.82 -15.83
C GLU A 7 10.28 -14.29 -15.45
N GLN A 8 9.67 -14.91 -14.44
CA GLN A 8 8.38 -14.46 -13.88
C GLN A 8 8.56 -13.06 -13.33
N SER A 9 7.60 -12.19 -13.63
CA SER A 9 7.61 -10.83 -13.10
C SER A 9 7.49 -10.84 -11.56
N PRO A 10 7.97 -9.80 -10.87
CA PRO A 10 7.90 -9.73 -9.41
C PRO A 10 6.48 -9.83 -8.84
N TRP A 11 5.49 -9.30 -9.55
CA TRP A 11 4.10 -9.39 -9.14
C TRP A 11 3.54 -10.82 -9.32
N GLU A 12 3.95 -11.56 -10.37
CA GLU A 12 3.56 -12.97 -10.56
C GLU A 12 4.09 -13.84 -9.43
N GLN A 13 5.36 -13.67 -9.04
CA GLN A 13 5.96 -14.39 -7.92
C GLN A 13 5.23 -14.10 -6.61
N ALA A 14 4.91 -12.81 -6.34
CA ALA A 14 4.15 -12.43 -5.16
C ALA A 14 2.74 -13.02 -5.16
N LEU A 15 2.09 -13.05 -6.32
CA LEU A 15 0.78 -13.65 -6.47
C LEU A 15 0.83 -15.17 -6.29
N GLU A 16 1.85 -15.86 -6.82
CA GLU A 16 1.99 -17.31 -6.65
C GLU A 16 2.09 -17.74 -5.19
N ALA A 17 2.73 -16.93 -4.35
CA ALA A 17 2.86 -17.20 -2.91
C ALA A 17 1.54 -17.10 -2.12
N LEU A 18 0.51 -16.46 -2.68
CA LEU A 18 -0.78 -16.27 -2.02
C LEU A 18 -1.73 -17.45 -2.29
N GLN A 19 -2.57 -17.75 -1.32
CA GLN A 19 -3.64 -18.76 -1.47
C GLN A 19 -4.95 -18.11 -1.92
N PRO A 20 -5.85 -18.84 -2.59
CA PRO A 20 -7.20 -18.36 -2.87
C PRO A 20 -7.89 -17.88 -1.59
N GLY A 21 -8.54 -16.73 -1.64
CA GLY A 21 -9.16 -16.07 -0.48
C GLY A 21 -8.20 -15.17 0.34
N ALA A 22 -6.92 -15.09 -0.04
CA ALA A 22 -5.99 -14.14 0.57
C ALA A 22 -6.24 -12.71 0.06
N GLU A 23 -5.68 -11.72 0.76
CA GLU A 23 -5.69 -10.31 0.35
C GLU A 23 -4.27 -9.86 -0.01
N MET A 24 -4.12 -9.12 -1.12
CA MET A 24 -2.90 -8.41 -1.49
C MET A 24 -3.10 -6.92 -1.22
N ASN A 25 -2.14 -6.30 -0.52
CA ASN A 25 -2.19 -4.87 -0.25
C ASN A 25 -1.91 -4.07 -1.52
N ILE A 26 -2.69 -3.00 -1.76
CA ILE A 26 -2.54 -2.10 -2.90
C ILE A 26 -1.14 -1.48 -2.98
N LEU A 27 -0.54 -1.10 -1.86
CA LEU A 27 0.81 -0.52 -1.81
C LEU A 27 1.86 -1.55 -2.24
N THR A 28 1.69 -2.81 -1.85
CA THR A 28 2.55 -3.91 -2.30
C THR A 28 2.44 -4.07 -3.81
N LEU A 29 1.24 -4.14 -4.36
CA LEU A 29 1.05 -4.28 -5.80
C LEU A 29 1.63 -3.08 -6.57
N LEU A 30 1.42 -1.84 -6.10
CA LEU A 30 2.03 -0.64 -6.68
C LEU A 30 3.55 -0.68 -6.68
N SER A 31 4.18 -1.24 -5.64
CA SER A 31 5.64 -1.37 -5.55
C SER A 31 6.23 -2.47 -6.44
N LEU A 32 5.41 -3.44 -6.86
CA LEU A 32 5.82 -4.58 -7.70
C LEU A 32 5.68 -4.32 -9.19
N LEU A 33 4.96 -3.27 -9.58
CA LEU A 33 4.69 -2.90 -10.97
C LEU A 33 5.57 -1.72 -11.39
N GLU A 34 6.06 -1.74 -12.61
CA GLU A 34 6.74 -0.60 -13.22
C GLU A 34 5.73 0.51 -13.55
N GLU A 35 6.20 1.78 -13.52
CA GLU A 35 5.33 2.95 -13.63
C GLU A 35 4.57 3.02 -14.95
N ASP A 36 5.25 2.73 -16.05
CA ASP A 36 4.76 2.94 -17.42
C ASP A 36 4.08 1.69 -18.01
N ASP A 37 4.04 0.59 -17.26
CA ASP A 37 3.46 -0.67 -17.74
C ASP A 37 1.99 -0.82 -17.31
N GLU A 38 1.09 -0.17 -18.07
CA GLU A 38 -0.35 -0.28 -17.86
C GLU A 38 -0.87 -1.71 -18.12
N ASP A 39 -0.28 -2.39 -19.10
CA ASP A 39 -0.69 -3.75 -19.46
C ASP A 39 -0.39 -4.73 -18.33
N ALA A 40 0.81 -4.67 -17.74
CA ALA A 40 1.14 -5.49 -16.55
C ALA A 40 0.24 -5.23 -15.34
N ALA A 41 -0.24 -3.99 -15.18
CA ALA A 41 -1.18 -3.68 -14.10
C ALA A 41 -2.55 -4.35 -14.31
N LEU A 42 -3.04 -4.37 -15.54
CA LEU A 42 -4.30 -5.04 -15.88
C LEU A 42 -4.15 -6.55 -15.79
N GLU A 43 -3.05 -7.11 -16.31
CA GLU A 43 -2.73 -8.53 -16.22
C GLU A 43 -2.65 -9.01 -14.76
N ALA A 44 -2.02 -8.21 -13.87
CA ALA A 44 -1.94 -8.53 -12.46
C ALA A 44 -3.32 -8.56 -11.79
N LEU A 45 -4.20 -7.61 -12.11
CA LEU A 45 -5.56 -7.57 -11.57
C LEU A 45 -6.40 -8.75 -12.06
N ASP A 46 -6.30 -9.08 -13.34
CA ASP A 46 -7.02 -10.20 -13.95
C ASP A 46 -6.51 -11.55 -13.37
N ALA A 47 -5.21 -11.72 -13.20
CA ALA A 47 -4.63 -12.90 -12.56
C ALA A 47 -5.01 -13.04 -11.07
N MET A 48 -5.14 -11.93 -10.35
CA MET A 48 -5.66 -11.94 -8.96
C MET A 48 -7.12 -12.38 -8.92
N GLU A 49 -7.94 -11.92 -9.87
CA GLU A 49 -9.34 -12.31 -9.99
C GLU A 49 -9.47 -13.81 -10.29
N GLU A 50 -8.72 -14.33 -11.27
CA GLU A 50 -8.70 -15.75 -11.62
C GLU A 50 -8.25 -16.63 -10.44
N LYS A 51 -7.29 -16.18 -9.65
CA LYS A 51 -6.79 -16.91 -8.48
C LYS A 51 -7.69 -16.76 -7.25
N GLY A 52 -8.66 -15.85 -7.27
CA GLY A 52 -9.52 -15.55 -6.12
C GLY A 52 -8.78 -14.83 -4.99
N VAL A 53 -7.77 -14.00 -5.34
CA VAL A 53 -7.05 -13.12 -4.40
C VAL A 53 -7.68 -11.74 -4.43
N ALA A 54 -8.04 -11.21 -3.26
CA ALA A 54 -8.64 -9.89 -3.15
C ALA A 54 -7.59 -8.78 -3.05
N LEU A 55 -7.83 -7.64 -3.71
CA LEU A 55 -7.03 -6.43 -3.51
C LEU A 55 -7.53 -5.70 -2.26
N SER A 56 -6.62 -5.28 -1.36
CA SER A 56 -6.94 -4.50 -0.17
C SER A 56 -6.44 -3.06 -0.32
N VAL A 57 -7.35 -2.10 -0.14
CA VAL A 57 -7.06 -0.66 -0.22
C VAL A 57 -7.08 0.02 1.16
N ARG A 58 -7.04 -0.75 2.26
CA ARG A 58 -7.19 -0.23 3.63
C ARG A 58 -6.11 0.79 3.99
N ASP A 59 -4.88 0.50 3.61
CA ASP A 59 -3.71 1.31 3.97
C ASP A 59 -3.44 2.46 3.00
N LEU A 60 -4.27 2.60 1.94
CA LEU A 60 -4.14 3.73 1.04
C LEU A 60 -4.68 5.00 1.73
N PRO A 61 -3.86 6.03 1.91
CA PRO A 61 -4.30 7.28 2.52
C PRO A 61 -5.31 8.00 1.62
N ASN A 62 -6.15 8.82 2.23
CA ASN A 62 -6.99 9.78 1.52
C ASN A 62 -6.15 10.99 1.12
N LEU A 63 -5.21 10.82 0.21
CA LEU A 63 -4.36 11.92 -0.24
C LEU A 63 -5.19 12.91 -1.06
N PRO A 64 -5.20 14.20 -0.68
CA PRO A 64 -5.94 15.20 -1.42
C PRO A 64 -5.26 15.46 -2.76
N THR A 65 -5.94 15.15 -3.85
CA THR A 65 -5.61 15.73 -5.15
C THR A 65 -5.89 17.23 -5.13
N GLY A 66 -5.08 18.02 -5.82
CA GLY A 66 -5.29 19.46 -5.92
C GLY A 66 -6.52 19.83 -6.78
N GLY A 67 -7.07 21.03 -6.59
CA GLY A 67 -8.11 21.58 -7.44
C GLY A 67 -9.54 21.17 -7.07
N ASN A 68 -10.46 21.35 -8.01
CA ASN A 68 -11.90 21.15 -7.81
C ASN A 68 -12.26 19.70 -7.46
N MET A 69 -11.50 18.73 -8.00
CA MET A 69 -11.68 17.32 -7.71
C MET A 69 -11.50 17.01 -6.22
N ALA A 70 -10.42 17.53 -5.63
CA ALA A 70 -10.15 17.33 -4.20
C ALA A 70 -11.25 17.93 -3.31
N LEU A 71 -11.80 19.07 -3.70
CA LEU A 71 -12.92 19.68 -2.96
C LEU A 71 -14.14 18.76 -3.02
N ARG A 72 -14.44 18.21 -4.18
CA ARG A 72 -15.57 17.31 -4.38
C ARG A 72 -15.41 16.01 -3.57
N LEU A 73 -14.25 15.38 -3.63
CA LEU A 73 -13.94 14.17 -2.87
C LEU A 73 -14.08 14.37 -1.36
N ARG A 74 -13.60 15.50 -0.84
CA ARG A 74 -13.76 15.85 0.58
C ARG A 74 -15.23 16.08 0.95
N GLN A 75 -15.98 16.78 0.07
CA GLN A 75 -17.40 17.00 0.27
C GLN A 75 -18.16 15.67 0.32
N GLU A 76 -17.92 14.77 -0.62
CA GLU A 76 -18.55 13.45 -0.64
C GLU A 76 -18.21 12.64 0.62
N ALA A 77 -16.94 12.57 1.01
CA ALA A 77 -16.51 11.88 2.22
C ALA A 77 -17.16 12.45 3.50
N GLN A 78 -17.29 13.79 3.60
CA GLN A 78 -17.96 14.44 4.74
C GLN A 78 -19.47 14.15 4.75
N LEU A 79 -20.12 14.16 3.58
CA LEU A 79 -21.54 13.86 3.47
C LEU A 79 -21.84 12.40 3.83
N VAL A 80 -20.98 11.47 3.40
CA VAL A 80 -21.06 10.05 3.79
C VAL A 80 -20.89 9.91 5.29
N ALA A 81 -19.82 10.47 5.87
CA ALA A 81 -19.54 10.39 7.30
C ALA A 81 -20.64 10.99 8.17
N SER A 82 -21.33 12.03 7.68
CA SER A 82 -22.44 12.67 8.39
C SER A 82 -23.81 12.03 8.17
N GLY A 83 -23.89 11.02 7.29
CA GLY A 83 -25.17 10.40 6.87
C GLY A 83 -26.10 11.34 6.08
N LYS A 84 -25.54 12.40 5.50
CA LYS A 84 -26.31 13.45 4.79
C LYS A 84 -26.09 13.42 3.28
N LEU A 85 -25.74 12.29 2.70
CA LEU A 85 -25.38 12.20 1.29
C LEU A 85 -26.50 12.75 0.38
N LEU A 86 -27.74 12.31 0.58
CA LEU A 86 -28.89 12.78 -0.20
C LEU A 86 -29.24 14.27 0.00
N THR A 87 -29.15 14.76 1.23
CA THR A 87 -29.64 16.11 1.57
C THR A 87 -28.56 17.19 1.44
N GLY A 88 -27.30 16.82 1.35
CA GLY A 88 -26.16 17.73 1.28
C GLY A 88 -25.68 18.01 -0.15
N LEU A 89 -26.19 17.29 -1.15
CA LEU A 89 -25.91 17.53 -2.56
C LEU A 89 -26.93 18.49 -3.18
N GLU A 90 -26.51 19.19 -4.22
CA GLU A 90 -27.40 20.08 -4.98
C GLU A 90 -28.50 19.28 -5.69
N GLU A 91 -29.65 19.92 -5.97
CA GLU A 91 -30.83 19.26 -6.58
C GLU A 91 -30.51 18.64 -7.96
N ASN A 92 -29.61 19.26 -8.73
CA ASN A 92 -29.19 18.80 -10.05
C ASN A 92 -27.92 17.95 -10.03
N ASP A 93 -27.44 17.54 -8.87
CA ASP A 93 -26.24 16.71 -8.76
C ASP A 93 -26.52 15.30 -9.30
N PRO A 94 -25.71 14.79 -10.25
CA PRO A 94 -25.96 13.48 -10.85
C PRO A 94 -25.98 12.33 -9.82
N LEU A 95 -25.14 12.42 -8.78
CA LEU A 95 -25.12 11.43 -7.71
C LEU A 95 -26.44 11.46 -6.93
N ARG A 96 -26.94 12.65 -6.60
CA ARG A 96 -28.21 12.79 -5.89
C ARG A 96 -29.38 12.23 -6.72
N LEU A 97 -29.45 12.59 -8.00
CA LEU A 97 -30.49 12.09 -8.90
C LEU A 97 -30.49 10.57 -8.98
N TYR A 98 -29.31 9.96 -9.11
CA TYR A 98 -29.16 8.50 -9.10
C TYR A 98 -29.66 7.88 -7.78
N LEU A 99 -29.30 8.44 -6.64
CA LEU A 99 -29.72 7.93 -5.33
C LEU A 99 -31.22 8.09 -5.08
N GLU A 100 -31.82 9.18 -5.55
CA GLU A 100 -33.28 9.41 -5.48
C GLU A 100 -34.05 8.40 -6.36
N GLU A 101 -33.57 8.13 -7.57
CA GLU A 101 -34.15 7.12 -8.46
C GLU A 101 -34.02 5.70 -7.86
N LEU A 102 -32.85 5.37 -7.29
CA LEU A 102 -32.65 4.10 -6.63
C LEU A 102 -33.59 3.93 -5.43
N ALA A 103 -33.76 4.96 -4.61
CA ALA A 103 -34.66 4.93 -3.47
C ALA A 103 -36.14 4.82 -3.86
N ALA A 104 -36.51 5.33 -5.04
CA ALA A 104 -37.87 5.24 -5.58
C ALA A 104 -38.16 3.89 -6.25
N THR A 105 -37.14 3.09 -6.57
CA THR A 105 -37.29 1.79 -7.25
C THR A 105 -37.62 0.70 -6.24
N PRO A 106 -38.80 0.09 -6.29
CA PRO A 106 -39.18 -0.99 -5.38
C PRO A 106 -38.36 -2.24 -5.69
N ALA A 107 -37.54 -2.65 -4.73
CA ALA A 107 -36.78 -3.89 -4.82
C ALA A 107 -37.39 -4.89 -3.85
N ALA A 108 -38.03 -5.93 -4.35
CA ALA A 108 -38.59 -7.02 -3.54
C ALA A 108 -38.32 -8.36 -4.19
N GLY A 109 -37.78 -9.30 -3.42
CA GLY A 109 -37.50 -10.66 -3.88
C GLY A 109 -36.56 -11.38 -2.93
N ASP A 110 -36.53 -12.71 -3.05
CA ASP A 110 -35.55 -13.54 -2.42
C ASP A 110 -34.34 -13.65 -3.35
N ILE A 111 -33.21 -13.10 -2.92
CA ILE A 111 -32.01 -12.98 -3.74
C ILE A 111 -31.40 -14.33 -4.09
N ASP A 112 -31.40 -15.28 -3.14
CA ASP A 112 -30.87 -16.62 -3.38
C ASP A 112 -31.76 -17.43 -4.31
N LEU A 113 -33.09 -17.26 -4.21
CA LEU A 113 -34.02 -17.87 -5.13
C LEU A 113 -33.87 -17.34 -6.56
N LEU A 114 -33.71 -16.03 -6.73
CA LEU A 114 -33.45 -15.44 -8.04
C LEU A 114 -32.13 -15.89 -8.63
N ALA A 115 -31.09 -16.05 -7.80
CA ALA A 115 -29.79 -16.55 -8.24
C ALA A 115 -29.89 -18.01 -8.74
N LEU A 116 -30.70 -18.82 -8.10
CA LEU A 116 -30.98 -20.20 -8.57
C LEU A 116 -31.78 -20.19 -9.89
N GLN A 117 -32.80 -19.33 -10.01
CA GLN A 117 -33.56 -19.18 -11.25
C GLN A 117 -32.68 -18.75 -12.43
N TYR A 118 -31.72 -17.85 -12.17
CA TYR A 118 -30.72 -17.45 -13.16
C TYR A 118 -29.89 -18.66 -13.64
N LEU A 119 -29.42 -19.53 -12.73
CA LEU A 119 -28.70 -20.75 -13.09
C LEU A 119 -29.56 -21.76 -13.89
N GLU A 120 -30.87 -21.73 -13.70
CA GLU A 120 -31.82 -22.53 -14.48
C GLU A 120 -32.11 -21.95 -15.87
N GLY A 121 -31.56 -20.76 -16.17
CA GLY A 121 -31.67 -20.10 -17.48
C GLY A 121 -32.72 -18.99 -17.57
N ASP A 122 -33.24 -18.51 -16.45
CA ASP A 122 -34.14 -17.35 -16.43
C ASP A 122 -33.35 -16.04 -16.52
N GLU A 123 -33.31 -15.44 -17.72
CA GLU A 123 -32.62 -14.18 -17.95
C GLU A 123 -33.29 -13.00 -17.21
N ASP A 124 -34.61 -13.03 -16.97
CA ASP A 124 -35.31 -12.02 -16.19
C ASP A 124 -34.86 -11.99 -14.72
N ALA A 125 -34.39 -13.13 -14.21
CA ALA A 125 -33.85 -13.23 -12.86
C ALA A 125 -32.55 -12.42 -12.71
N ALA A 126 -31.68 -12.36 -13.74
CA ALA A 126 -30.47 -11.56 -13.71
C ALA A 126 -30.80 -10.06 -13.55
N GLN A 127 -31.77 -9.55 -14.27
CA GLN A 127 -32.17 -8.14 -14.18
C GLN A 127 -32.74 -7.80 -12.79
N LYS A 128 -33.50 -8.73 -12.20
CA LYS A 128 -34.02 -8.58 -10.83
C LYS A 128 -32.88 -8.62 -9.79
N LEU A 129 -31.89 -9.52 -9.96
CA LEU A 129 -30.71 -9.59 -9.12
C LEU A 129 -29.93 -8.27 -9.12
N VAL A 130 -29.72 -7.68 -10.32
CA VAL A 130 -29.10 -6.36 -10.44
C VAL A 130 -29.90 -5.32 -9.63
N THR A 131 -31.19 -5.18 -9.89
CA THR A 131 -32.05 -4.19 -9.24
C THR A 131 -32.03 -4.31 -7.71
N LEU A 132 -32.13 -5.55 -7.19
CA LEU A 132 -32.08 -5.83 -5.75
C LEU A 132 -30.72 -5.52 -5.12
N SER A 133 -29.64 -5.60 -5.90
CA SER A 133 -28.28 -5.46 -5.40
C SER A 133 -27.70 -4.05 -5.53
N LEU A 134 -28.32 -3.13 -6.30
CA LEU A 134 -27.77 -1.78 -6.50
C LEU A 134 -27.60 -1.00 -5.19
N SER A 135 -28.51 -1.14 -4.23
CA SER A 135 -28.35 -0.51 -2.92
C SER A 135 -27.09 -1.00 -2.20
N ARG A 136 -26.75 -2.29 -2.35
CA ARG A 136 -25.53 -2.87 -1.78
C ARG A 136 -24.28 -2.35 -2.46
N VAL A 137 -24.32 -2.12 -3.77
CA VAL A 137 -23.23 -1.45 -4.50
C VAL A 137 -22.96 -0.07 -3.91
N VAL A 138 -24.01 0.73 -3.68
CA VAL A 138 -23.88 2.07 -3.05
C VAL A 138 -23.27 1.97 -1.65
N GLU A 139 -23.75 1.04 -0.82
CA GLU A 139 -23.20 0.84 0.53
C GLU A 139 -21.70 0.55 0.49
N LEU A 140 -21.26 -0.40 -0.34
CA LEU A 140 -19.86 -0.77 -0.46
C LEU A 140 -19.01 0.35 -1.09
N ALA A 141 -19.55 1.10 -2.04
CA ALA A 141 -18.89 2.26 -2.62
C ALA A 141 -18.69 3.38 -1.59
N THR A 142 -19.65 3.60 -0.68
CA THR A 142 -19.52 4.61 0.38
C THR A 142 -18.42 4.28 1.39
N GLU A 143 -18.05 3.01 1.59
CA GLU A 143 -16.90 2.62 2.42
C GLU A 143 -15.57 3.19 1.88
N LEU A 144 -15.50 3.48 0.57
CA LEU A 144 -14.33 4.01 -0.12
C LEU A 144 -14.44 5.51 -0.45
N ALA A 145 -15.44 6.20 0.08
CA ALA A 145 -15.60 7.63 -0.16
C ALA A 145 -14.36 8.43 0.26
N GLY A 146 -13.83 9.25 -0.65
CA GLY A 146 -12.60 10.03 -0.42
C GLY A 146 -11.30 9.31 -0.82
N LYS A 147 -11.34 8.04 -1.26
CA LYS A 147 -10.17 7.29 -1.76
C LYS A 147 -9.77 7.68 -3.19
N ASN A 148 -9.77 8.96 -3.50
CA ASN A 148 -9.32 9.55 -4.76
C ASN A 148 -10.16 9.22 -6.01
N VAL A 149 -11.29 8.53 -5.86
CA VAL A 149 -12.28 8.24 -6.91
C VAL A 149 -13.61 8.86 -6.48
N LEU A 150 -14.34 9.50 -7.41
CA LEU A 150 -15.67 10.05 -7.13
C LEU A 150 -16.65 8.93 -6.79
N LEU A 151 -17.58 9.23 -5.88
CA LEU A 151 -18.54 8.21 -5.43
C LEU A 151 -19.41 7.67 -6.57
N LEU A 152 -19.78 8.51 -7.52
CA LEU A 152 -20.56 8.06 -8.68
C LEU A 152 -19.75 7.11 -9.57
N ASP A 153 -18.46 7.37 -9.77
CA ASP A 153 -17.57 6.50 -10.55
C ASP A 153 -17.37 5.15 -9.81
N LEU A 154 -17.19 5.19 -8.49
CA LEU A 154 -17.16 3.96 -7.67
C LEU A 154 -18.45 3.15 -7.81
N ILE A 155 -19.61 3.79 -7.79
CA ILE A 155 -20.90 3.11 -7.97
C ILE A 155 -20.98 2.46 -9.36
N GLN A 156 -20.50 3.13 -10.40
CA GLN A 156 -20.47 2.57 -11.76
C GLN A 156 -19.55 1.34 -11.82
N GLU A 157 -18.34 1.44 -11.31
CA GLU A 157 -17.39 0.30 -11.25
C GLU A 157 -17.93 -0.85 -10.39
N GLY A 158 -18.50 -0.54 -9.23
CA GLY A 158 -19.16 -1.55 -8.39
C GLY A 158 -20.34 -2.24 -9.08
N SER A 159 -21.07 -1.52 -9.93
CA SER A 159 -22.16 -2.08 -10.74
C SER A 159 -21.62 -3.03 -11.82
N MET A 160 -20.45 -2.72 -12.40
CA MET A 160 -19.77 -3.65 -13.31
C MET A 160 -19.34 -4.91 -12.56
N GLY A 161 -18.79 -4.78 -11.34
CA GLY A 161 -18.45 -5.91 -10.48
C GLY A 161 -19.67 -6.76 -10.11
N LEU A 162 -20.80 -6.12 -9.79
CA LEU A 162 -22.06 -6.84 -9.59
C LEU A 162 -22.45 -7.69 -10.80
N TRP A 163 -22.36 -7.13 -12.00
CA TRP A 163 -22.67 -7.84 -13.23
C TRP A 163 -21.74 -9.03 -13.45
N GLN A 164 -20.44 -8.88 -13.24
CA GLN A 164 -19.48 -9.97 -13.31
C GLN A 164 -19.78 -11.05 -12.24
N GLY A 165 -20.17 -10.65 -11.04
CA GLY A 165 -20.60 -11.58 -10.00
C GLY A 165 -21.80 -12.42 -10.41
N ILE A 166 -22.76 -11.86 -11.15
CA ILE A 166 -23.89 -12.61 -11.69
C ILE A 166 -23.42 -13.59 -12.78
N LEU A 167 -22.55 -13.14 -13.70
CA LEU A 167 -22.05 -13.99 -14.79
C LEU A 167 -21.21 -15.18 -14.30
N HIS A 168 -20.43 -14.99 -13.23
CA HIS A 168 -19.57 -16.03 -12.65
C HIS A 168 -20.22 -16.81 -11.52
N TYR A 169 -21.51 -16.59 -11.26
CA TYR A 169 -22.18 -17.34 -10.20
C TYR A 169 -22.42 -18.80 -10.61
N ALA A 170 -21.89 -19.72 -9.80
CA ALA A 170 -21.95 -21.15 -10.03
C ALA A 170 -22.70 -21.91 -8.92
N GLY A 171 -23.38 -21.18 -8.03
CA GLY A 171 -24.15 -21.76 -6.92
C GLY A 171 -23.58 -21.38 -5.54
N GLY A 172 -24.34 -21.67 -4.50
CA GLY A 172 -24.03 -21.33 -3.11
C GLY A 172 -24.79 -20.10 -2.62
N ALA A 173 -24.31 -19.44 -1.57
CA ALA A 173 -24.90 -18.18 -1.10
C ALA A 173 -24.50 -17.05 -2.05
N PHE A 174 -25.50 -16.36 -2.63
CA PHE A 174 -25.25 -15.33 -3.62
C PHE A 174 -24.67 -14.03 -3.01
N GLU A 175 -25.12 -13.63 -1.83
CA GLU A 175 -24.70 -12.36 -1.22
C GLU A 175 -23.18 -12.25 -0.99
N PRO A 176 -22.48 -13.22 -0.35
CA PRO A 176 -21.02 -13.11 -0.18
C PRO A 176 -20.28 -13.19 -1.51
N HIS A 177 -20.77 -13.95 -2.48
CA HIS A 177 -20.21 -14.02 -3.83
C HIS A 177 -20.33 -12.68 -4.54
N ARG A 178 -21.53 -12.09 -4.55
CA ARG A 178 -21.80 -10.75 -5.08
C ARG A 178 -20.90 -9.68 -4.43
N ASP A 179 -20.85 -9.67 -3.10
CA ASP A 179 -20.09 -8.65 -2.35
C ASP A 179 -18.60 -8.75 -2.62
N TRP A 180 -18.07 -9.96 -2.84
CA TRP A 180 -16.68 -10.15 -3.25
C TRP A 180 -16.39 -9.51 -4.62
N TRP A 181 -17.22 -9.78 -5.63
CA TRP A 181 -17.09 -9.22 -6.97
C TRP A 181 -17.21 -7.69 -6.98
N ILE A 182 -18.20 -7.15 -6.26
CA ILE A 182 -18.35 -5.70 -6.13
C ILE A 182 -17.08 -5.08 -5.54
N ARG A 183 -16.56 -5.63 -4.42
CA ARG A 183 -15.34 -5.10 -3.78
C ARG A 183 -14.13 -5.18 -4.69
N GLN A 184 -13.96 -6.24 -5.46
CA GLN A 184 -12.86 -6.37 -6.41
C GLN A 184 -12.85 -5.23 -7.42
N TYR A 185 -14.00 -4.93 -8.02
CA TYR A 185 -14.11 -3.83 -8.98
C TYR A 185 -13.95 -2.45 -8.35
N LEU A 186 -14.48 -2.24 -7.17
CA LEU A 186 -14.26 -1.01 -6.40
C LEU A 186 -12.79 -0.78 -6.08
N HIS A 187 -12.10 -1.81 -5.61
CA HIS A 187 -10.68 -1.73 -5.28
C HIS A 187 -9.81 -1.61 -6.54
N ARG A 188 -10.20 -2.27 -7.64
CA ARG A 188 -9.59 -2.10 -8.97
C ARG A 188 -9.65 -0.63 -9.42
N ALA A 189 -10.80 0.02 -9.31
CA ALA A 189 -10.97 1.43 -9.67
C ALA A 189 -10.05 2.34 -8.83
N VAL A 190 -9.99 2.13 -7.53
CA VAL A 190 -9.10 2.87 -6.63
C VAL A 190 -7.63 2.65 -6.99
N PHE A 191 -7.23 1.42 -7.32
CA PHE A 191 -5.86 1.07 -7.72
C PHE A 191 -5.47 1.76 -9.03
N LEU A 192 -6.30 1.66 -10.07
CA LEU A 192 -6.03 2.28 -11.37
C LEU A 192 -5.96 3.80 -11.25
N GLN A 193 -6.82 4.41 -10.44
CA GLN A 193 -6.75 5.84 -10.17
C GLN A 193 -5.50 6.24 -9.38
N ALA A 194 -5.09 5.41 -8.42
CA ALA A 194 -3.85 5.66 -7.68
C ALA A 194 -2.61 5.55 -8.58
N ARG A 195 -2.66 4.67 -9.59
CA ARG A 195 -1.56 4.46 -10.54
C ARG A 195 -1.51 5.52 -11.65
N SER A 196 -2.65 5.81 -12.30
CA SER A 196 -2.73 6.69 -13.50
C SER A 196 -2.81 8.17 -13.17
N GLY A 197 -3.16 8.52 -11.94
CA GLY A 197 -3.42 9.90 -11.54
C GLY A 197 -2.24 10.58 -10.86
N ASP A 198 -2.45 11.86 -10.54
CA ASP A 198 -1.61 12.69 -9.66
C ASP A 198 -1.17 11.96 -8.38
N LEU A 199 -1.90 10.95 -7.94
CA LEU A 199 -1.64 10.22 -6.71
C LEU A 199 -0.37 9.38 -6.81
N GLY A 200 -0.18 8.60 -7.89
CA GLY A 200 1.02 7.81 -8.11
C GLY A 200 2.26 8.69 -8.14
N GLN A 201 2.21 9.79 -8.91
CA GLN A 201 3.30 10.77 -8.96
C GLN A 201 3.54 11.43 -7.59
N LYS A 202 2.49 11.80 -6.85
CA LYS A 202 2.61 12.39 -5.51
C LYS A 202 3.19 11.42 -4.49
N LEU A 203 2.79 10.13 -4.55
CA LEU A 203 3.37 9.10 -3.68
C LEU A 203 4.87 8.95 -3.94
N ARG A 204 5.30 8.94 -5.21
CA ARG A 204 6.72 8.87 -5.58
C ARG A 204 7.50 10.08 -5.12
N MET A 205 7.01 11.29 -5.43
CA MET A 205 7.62 12.54 -4.96
C MET A 205 7.67 12.57 -3.44
N GLY A 206 6.58 12.19 -2.76
CA GLY A 206 6.53 12.12 -1.31
C GLY A 206 7.51 11.10 -0.72
N MET A 207 7.74 9.97 -1.38
CA MET A 207 8.78 9.00 -0.98
C MET A 207 10.19 9.55 -1.16
N GLU A 208 10.47 10.29 -2.24
CA GLU A 208 11.75 10.95 -2.46
C GLU A 208 11.96 12.05 -1.42
N ASP A 209 10.98 12.91 -1.22
CA ASP A 209 11.02 13.98 -0.21
C ASP A 209 11.21 13.41 1.20
N TYR A 210 10.51 12.31 1.53
CA TYR A 210 10.67 11.62 2.81
C TYR A 210 12.11 11.11 3.00
N ARG A 211 12.65 10.44 1.99
CA ARG A 211 14.03 9.93 2.05
C ARG A 211 15.04 11.05 2.22
N ASP A 212 14.89 12.13 1.47
CA ASP A 212 15.81 13.26 1.51
C ASP A 212 15.70 14.02 2.85
N MET A 213 14.48 14.15 3.39
CA MET A 213 14.24 14.75 4.69
C MET A 213 14.75 13.88 5.84
N ASP A 214 14.54 12.56 5.78
CA ASP A 214 15.10 11.59 6.74
C ASP A 214 16.62 11.69 6.80
N GLN A 215 17.28 11.74 5.64
CA GLN A 215 18.73 11.85 5.55
C GLN A 215 19.25 13.21 6.04
N LYS A 216 18.53 14.29 5.74
CA LYS A 216 18.83 15.63 6.21
C LYS A 216 18.72 15.74 7.73
N LEU A 217 17.60 15.32 8.30
CA LEU A 217 17.38 15.35 9.75
C LEU A 217 18.34 14.43 10.48
N LEU A 218 18.65 13.25 9.91
CA LEU A 218 19.67 12.36 10.44
C LEU A 218 21.02 13.06 10.56
N SER A 219 21.42 13.85 9.55
CA SER A 219 22.66 14.61 9.56
C SER A 219 22.66 15.78 10.56
N GLU A 220 21.51 16.45 10.72
CA GLU A 220 21.34 17.61 11.62
C GLU A 220 21.22 17.18 13.09
N LEU A 221 20.40 16.17 13.37
CA LEU A 221 20.13 15.72 14.72
C LEU A 221 21.21 14.75 15.27
N GLY A 222 21.97 14.11 14.38
CA GLY A 222 22.95 13.08 14.72
C GLY A 222 22.32 11.80 15.31
N ARG A 223 21.02 11.62 15.13
CA ARG A 223 20.22 10.45 15.49
C ARG A 223 19.13 10.22 14.46
N ASN A 224 18.55 9.03 14.41
CA ASN A 224 17.40 8.79 13.56
C ASN A 224 16.24 9.72 13.97
N PRO A 225 15.65 10.45 13.02
CA PRO A 225 14.48 11.27 13.30
C PRO A 225 13.27 10.39 13.62
N THR A 226 12.32 10.93 14.35
CA THR A 226 11.02 10.27 14.56
C THR A 226 10.11 10.54 13.36
N LEU A 227 9.07 9.73 13.23
CA LEU A 227 8.07 9.90 12.17
C LEU A 227 7.42 11.30 12.24
N GLU A 228 7.13 11.77 13.47
CA GLU A 228 6.53 13.09 13.70
C GLU A 228 7.47 14.21 13.31
N GLU A 229 8.78 14.09 13.58
CA GLU A 229 9.79 15.07 13.18
C GLU A 229 9.91 15.16 11.65
N ILE A 230 9.86 14.04 10.94
CA ILE A 230 9.87 14.02 9.48
C ILE A 230 8.56 14.61 8.94
N ALA A 231 7.41 14.23 9.49
CA ALA A 231 6.10 14.74 9.07
C ALA A 231 6.01 16.28 9.24
N GLU A 232 6.49 16.80 10.37
CA GLU A 232 6.54 18.25 10.61
C GLU A 232 7.47 18.96 9.61
N ALA A 233 8.64 18.40 9.33
CA ALA A 233 9.61 18.97 8.41
C ALA A 233 9.13 18.94 6.95
N MET A 234 8.36 17.93 6.57
CA MET A 234 7.72 17.79 5.25
C MET A 234 6.41 18.57 5.14
N HIS A 235 5.88 19.11 6.24
CA HIS A 235 4.55 19.74 6.30
C HIS A 235 3.39 18.81 5.87
N VAL A 236 3.50 17.51 6.20
CA VAL A 236 2.49 16.48 5.96
C VAL A 236 1.94 15.94 7.28
N THR A 237 0.88 15.16 7.22
CA THR A 237 0.36 14.47 8.42
C THR A 237 1.26 13.28 8.79
N ALA A 238 1.24 12.87 10.06
CA ALA A 238 1.98 11.69 10.51
C ALA A 238 1.51 10.41 9.80
N GLU A 239 0.23 10.35 9.42
CA GLU A 239 -0.34 9.23 8.64
C GLU A 239 0.23 9.17 7.22
N GLU A 240 0.34 10.31 6.54
CA GLU A 240 0.97 10.41 5.21
C GLU A 240 2.46 10.05 5.27
N ALA A 241 3.19 10.56 6.26
CA ALA A 241 4.59 10.22 6.45
C ALA A 241 4.79 8.72 6.72
N ALA A 242 3.88 8.08 7.47
CA ALA A 242 3.91 6.64 7.72
C ALA A 242 3.77 5.83 6.41
N VAL A 243 2.88 6.26 5.52
CA VAL A 243 2.71 5.61 4.21
C VAL A 243 3.99 5.67 3.38
N TYR A 244 4.64 6.85 3.29
CA TYR A 244 5.91 6.96 2.57
C TYR A 244 7.01 6.09 3.18
N ALA A 245 7.07 6.02 4.52
CA ALA A 245 8.02 5.15 5.23
C ALA A 245 7.80 3.67 4.91
N ASP A 246 6.54 3.21 4.94
CA ASP A 246 6.18 1.82 4.66
C ASP A 246 6.47 1.44 3.21
N MET A 247 6.13 2.30 2.25
CA MET A 247 6.45 2.08 0.84
C MET A 247 7.97 1.99 0.61
N LEU A 248 8.76 2.87 1.24
CA LEU A 248 10.22 2.82 1.15
C LEU A 248 10.80 1.54 1.77
N ASN A 249 10.22 1.08 2.88
CA ASN A 249 10.65 -0.16 3.52
C ASN A 249 10.33 -1.39 2.66
N MET A 250 9.15 -1.42 2.03
CA MET A 250 8.78 -2.47 1.07
C MET A 250 9.73 -2.49 -0.14
N ALA A 251 10.04 -1.31 -0.71
CA ALA A 251 10.95 -1.18 -1.83
C ALA A 251 12.40 -1.62 -1.47
N LYS A 252 12.87 -1.32 -0.25
CA LYS A 252 14.17 -1.77 0.25
C LYS A 252 14.20 -3.28 0.48
N ALA A 253 13.15 -3.85 1.07
CA ALA A 253 13.06 -5.29 1.30
C ALA A 253 13.10 -6.06 -0.02
N ARG A 254 12.41 -5.56 -1.06
CA ARG A 254 12.44 -6.13 -2.40
C ARG A 254 13.85 -6.14 -3.00
N ARG A 255 14.54 -4.99 -3.02
CA ARG A 255 15.92 -4.91 -3.54
C ARG A 255 16.87 -5.90 -2.85
N GLN A 256 16.70 -6.11 -1.55
CA GLN A 256 17.51 -7.08 -0.79
C GLN A 256 17.22 -8.53 -1.21
N VAL A 257 15.98 -8.84 -1.62
CA VAL A 257 15.60 -10.16 -2.15
C VAL A 257 16.14 -10.33 -3.57
N ASP A 258 16.01 -9.31 -4.42
CA ASP A 258 16.52 -9.31 -5.79
C ASP A 258 18.05 -9.44 -5.80
N ASP A 259 18.77 -8.67 -4.98
CA ASP A 259 20.23 -8.77 -4.80
C ASP A 259 20.68 -10.15 -4.23
N ALA A 260 19.80 -10.85 -3.50
CA ALA A 260 20.09 -12.19 -2.99
C ALA A 260 19.76 -13.31 -3.98
N MET A 261 18.89 -13.05 -4.97
CA MET A 261 18.46 -14.01 -6.00
C MET A 261 19.24 -13.87 -7.31
N GLU A 262 19.84 -12.71 -7.59
CA GLU A 262 20.71 -12.58 -8.75
C GLU A 262 21.91 -13.55 -8.61
N PRO A 263 22.11 -14.51 -9.52
CA PRO A 263 23.37 -15.23 -9.61
C PRO A 263 24.42 -14.18 -9.95
N LYS A 264 25.30 -13.88 -8.99
CA LYS A 264 26.44 -13.00 -9.25
C LYS A 264 27.22 -13.55 -10.41
N GLU A 265 27.04 -13.01 -11.61
CA GLU A 265 28.01 -13.17 -12.69
C GLU A 265 29.35 -12.64 -12.14
N PRO A 266 30.47 -13.35 -12.37
CA PRO A 266 31.76 -12.86 -11.92
C PRO A 266 32.06 -11.56 -12.71
N GLU A 267 31.90 -10.42 -12.03
CA GLU A 267 32.39 -9.15 -12.54
C GLU A 267 33.90 -9.22 -12.76
N PRO A 268 34.43 -8.50 -13.76
CA PRO A 268 35.86 -8.52 -14.03
C PRO A 268 36.64 -8.09 -12.77
N GLU A 269 37.63 -8.87 -12.39
CA GLU A 269 38.35 -8.85 -11.10
C GLU A 269 38.98 -7.51 -10.69
N ASP A 270 38.98 -6.47 -11.53
CA ASP A 270 39.66 -5.22 -11.27
C ASP A 270 38.85 -4.17 -10.46
N ASP A 271 37.50 -4.16 -10.54
CA ASP A 271 36.69 -3.18 -9.81
C ASP A 271 36.26 -3.69 -8.41
N GLN A 272 36.08 -5.00 -8.22
CA GLN A 272 35.76 -5.61 -6.93
C GLN A 272 36.90 -5.42 -5.89
N ALA A 273 38.16 -5.43 -6.33
CA ALA A 273 39.27 -5.25 -5.44
C ALA A 273 39.35 -3.84 -4.81
N VAL A 274 38.78 -2.84 -5.49
CA VAL A 274 38.76 -1.45 -4.99
C VAL A 274 37.57 -1.22 -4.06
N GLU A 275 36.39 -1.75 -4.39
CA GLU A 275 35.20 -1.66 -3.54
C GLU A 275 35.31 -2.51 -2.28
N ASP A 276 35.83 -3.74 -2.38
CA ASP A 276 36.10 -4.59 -1.24
C ASP A 276 37.16 -3.98 -0.30
N THR A 277 38.15 -3.29 -0.87
CA THR A 277 39.19 -2.61 -0.07
C THR A 277 38.59 -1.40 0.67
N ALA A 278 37.75 -0.61 0.04
CA ALA A 278 37.09 0.56 0.67
C ALA A 278 36.07 0.10 1.74
N TYR A 279 35.31 -0.94 1.46
CA TYR A 279 34.36 -1.53 2.41
C TYR A 279 35.10 -2.17 3.61
N PHE A 280 36.19 -2.87 3.36
CA PHE A 280 37.00 -3.49 4.42
C PHE A 280 37.66 -2.42 5.30
N GLN A 281 38.19 -1.35 4.71
CA GLN A 281 38.77 -0.22 5.43
C GLN A 281 37.72 0.51 6.26
N MET A 282 36.51 0.73 5.71
CA MET A 282 35.40 1.36 6.42
C MET A 282 34.92 0.50 7.59
N ARG A 283 34.80 -0.81 7.39
CA ARG A 283 34.43 -1.76 8.44
C ARG A 283 35.50 -1.84 9.55
N GLN A 284 36.77 -1.85 9.18
CA GLN A 284 37.87 -1.86 10.13
C GLN A 284 37.88 -0.56 10.95
N ARG A 285 37.62 0.57 10.33
CA ARG A 285 37.51 1.88 11.01
C ARG A 285 36.30 1.97 11.95
N ILE A 286 35.19 1.39 11.60
CA ILE A 286 34.02 1.27 12.48
C ILE A 286 34.33 0.41 13.68
N MET A 287 35.04 -0.73 13.50
CA MET A 287 35.45 -1.60 14.59
C MET A 287 36.49 -0.95 15.52
N GLU A 288 37.43 -0.20 14.97
CA GLU A 288 38.37 0.64 15.74
C GLU A 288 37.66 1.69 16.59
N LEU A 289 36.68 2.40 16.00
CA LEU A 289 35.87 3.38 16.71
C LEU A 289 35.02 2.72 17.82
N LEU A 290 34.43 1.56 17.56
CA LEU A 290 33.65 0.83 18.56
C LEU A 290 34.54 0.29 19.72
N SER A 291 35.82 0.04 19.47
CA SER A 291 36.75 -0.44 20.49
C SER A 291 37.10 0.60 21.59
N VAL A 292 36.86 1.88 21.30
CA VAL A 292 37.01 2.99 22.24
C VAL A 292 35.85 3.08 23.23
N LEU A 293 34.72 2.47 22.88
CA LEU A 293 33.52 2.47 23.72
C LEU A 293 33.53 1.32 24.73
N THR A 294 32.68 1.43 25.74
CA THR A 294 32.42 0.29 26.60
C THR A 294 31.77 -0.83 25.81
N PRO A 295 31.98 -2.11 26.15
CA PRO A 295 31.33 -3.22 25.43
C PRO A 295 29.81 -3.13 25.36
N GLU A 296 29.20 -2.52 26.37
CA GLU A 296 27.72 -2.29 26.41
C GLU A 296 27.30 -1.22 25.44
N ASP A 297 28.04 -0.09 25.37
CA ASP A 297 27.76 1.01 24.44
C ASP A 297 28.05 0.60 22.99
N ALA A 298 29.11 -0.14 22.74
CA ALA A 298 29.43 -0.71 21.44
C ALA A 298 28.34 -1.64 20.96
N LYS A 299 27.85 -2.55 21.81
CA LYS A 299 26.76 -3.46 21.51
C LYS A 299 25.43 -2.71 21.25
N LEU A 300 25.18 -1.63 21.98
CA LEU A 300 24.03 -0.77 21.78
C LEU A 300 24.07 -0.11 20.38
N LEU A 301 25.20 0.50 20.00
CA LEU A 301 25.35 1.09 18.67
C LEU A 301 25.28 0.04 17.56
N THR A 302 25.87 -1.14 17.74
CA THR A 302 25.79 -2.24 16.79
C THR A 302 24.32 -2.65 16.52
N LEU A 303 23.52 -2.77 17.55
CA LEU A 303 22.08 -3.10 17.40
C LEU A 303 21.26 -1.94 16.81
N ARG A 304 21.56 -0.71 17.24
CA ARG A 304 20.83 0.48 16.78
C ARG A 304 21.08 0.78 15.30
N PHE A 305 22.30 0.59 14.83
CA PHE A 305 22.73 0.91 13.47
C PHE A 305 22.89 -0.32 12.56
N GLY A 306 22.68 -1.53 13.07
CA GLY A 306 22.77 -2.76 12.29
C GLY A 306 24.18 -3.06 11.77
N LEU A 307 25.23 -2.66 12.50
CA LEU A 307 26.63 -2.69 12.02
C LEU A 307 27.21 -4.09 11.75
N GLU A 308 26.59 -5.15 12.25
CA GLU A 308 26.96 -6.55 12.02
C GLU A 308 26.05 -7.26 11.01
N GLY A 309 25.43 -6.50 10.09
CA GLY A 309 24.57 -7.08 9.05
C GLY A 309 23.13 -7.35 9.51
N GLY A 310 22.74 -6.81 10.67
CA GLY A 310 21.35 -6.83 11.14
C GLY A 310 20.58 -5.58 10.70
N LEU A 311 19.25 -5.64 10.77
CA LEU A 311 18.42 -4.44 10.58
C LEU A 311 18.62 -3.47 11.75
N PRO A 312 18.69 -2.15 11.49
CA PRO A 312 18.68 -1.13 12.54
C PRO A 312 17.44 -1.28 13.43
N LEU A 313 17.65 -1.29 14.75
CA LEU A 313 16.54 -1.43 15.70
C LEU A 313 16.10 -0.08 16.25
N SER A 314 14.81 0.08 16.50
CA SER A 314 14.27 1.24 17.22
C SER A 314 14.80 1.29 18.67
N PRO A 315 14.77 2.47 19.35
CA PRO A 315 15.20 2.57 20.74
C PRO A 315 14.44 1.62 21.67
N GLU A 316 13.17 1.35 21.38
CA GLU A 316 12.35 0.42 22.17
C GLU A 316 12.77 -1.04 21.98
N GLU A 317 13.05 -1.44 20.74
CA GLU A 317 13.47 -2.80 20.41
C GLU A 317 14.89 -3.08 20.93
N ALA A 318 15.79 -2.12 20.77
CA ALA A 318 17.14 -2.19 21.35
C ALA A 318 17.07 -2.25 22.88
N GLY A 319 16.19 -1.44 23.51
CA GLY A 319 15.93 -1.48 24.93
C GLY A 319 15.44 -2.84 25.42
N LYS A 320 14.46 -3.44 24.73
CA LYS A 320 13.97 -4.79 25.03
C LYS A 320 15.07 -5.85 24.99
N LYS A 321 15.99 -5.75 23.99
CA LYS A 321 17.12 -6.71 23.86
C LYS A 321 18.22 -6.50 24.88
N LEU A 322 18.42 -5.28 25.35
CA LEU A 322 19.49 -4.91 26.29
C LEU A 322 19.02 -4.79 27.74
N GLY A 323 17.71 -4.91 28.00
CA GLY A 323 17.12 -4.74 29.32
C GLY A 323 17.13 -3.28 29.81
N LEU A 324 17.07 -2.33 28.87
CA LEU A 324 17.07 -0.88 29.10
C LEU A 324 15.72 -0.26 28.74
N THR A 325 15.40 0.87 29.33
CA THR A 325 14.28 1.69 28.88
C THR A 325 14.64 2.47 27.60
N SER A 326 13.65 2.83 26.79
CA SER A 326 13.86 3.62 25.58
C SER A 326 14.63 4.91 25.84
N GLN A 327 14.34 5.59 26.94
CA GLN A 327 15.06 6.81 27.36
C GLN A 327 16.53 6.55 27.70
N GLU A 328 16.83 5.44 28.38
CA GLU A 328 18.21 5.04 28.68
C GLU A 328 18.99 4.69 27.41
N VAL A 329 18.34 4.06 26.43
CA VAL A 329 18.92 3.78 25.12
C VAL A 329 19.32 5.07 24.42
N VAL A 330 18.42 6.03 24.32
CA VAL A 330 18.67 7.34 23.66
C VAL A 330 19.78 8.11 24.39
N MET A 331 19.77 8.14 25.72
CA MET A 331 20.84 8.81 26.49
C MET A 331 22.21 8.14 26.34
N ARG A 332 22.27 6.82 26.34
CA ARG A 332 23.53 6.07 26.15
C ARG A 332 24.04 6.22 24.73
N GLU A 333 23.16 6.18 23.72
CA GLU A 333 23.48 6.42 22.31
C GLU A 333 24.12 7.81 22.13
N ALA A 334 23.46 8.87 22.63
CA ALA A 334 23.99 10.23 22.59
C ALA A 334 25.37 10.37 23.25
N ASN A 335 25.56 9.73 24.41
CA ASN A 335 26.83 9.73 25.13
C ASN A 335 27.93 8.96 24.38
N ALA A 336 27.58 7.81 23.78
CA ALA A 336 28.51 7.00 23.00
C ALA A 336 28.97 7.76 21.74
N LEU A 337 28.04 8.38 21.02
CA LEU A 337 28.33 9.21 19.86
C LEU A 337 29.16 10.45 20.21
N ALA A 338 28.91 11.10 21.37
CA ALA A 338 29.72 12.20 21.85
C ALA A 338 31.15 11.81 22.15
N LYS A 339 31.37 10.62 22.75
CA LYS A 339 32.72 10.07 22.96
C LYS A 339 33.47 9.83 21.65
N LEU A 340 32.78 9.22 20.64
CA LEU A 340 33.37 8.98 19.32
C LEU A 340 33.72 10.27 18.57
N ARG A 341 32.95 11.36 18.79
CA ARG A 341 33.25 12.68 18.22
C ARG A 341 34.43 13.38 18.90
N ALA A 342 34.66 13.13 20.16
CA ALA A 342 35.76 13.75 20.92
C ALA A 342 37.14 13.13 20.61
N GLU A 343 37.16 11.93 20.03
CA GLU A 343 38.38 11.25 19.61
C GLU A 343 38.76 11.44 18.13
N ARG A 344 38.03 12.28 17.41
CA ARG A 344 38.28 12.63 16.01
C ARG A 344 39.13 13.89 15.91
#